data_529f623df3cf4ac9831a212ca2aa91b1
#
_entry.id   529f623df3cf4ac9831a212ca2aa91b1
#
_cell.length_a   1.000
_cell.length_b   1.000
_cell.length_c   1.000
_cell.angle_alpha   90.00
_cell.angle_beta   90.00
_cell.angle_gamma   90.00
#
_symmetry.space_group_name_H-M   'P 1'
#
loop_
_entity.id
_entity.type
_entity.pdbx_description
1 polymer ?
#
loop_
_entity_poly.entity_id
_entity_poly.type
_entity_poly.pdbx_seq_one_letter_code
_entity_poly.pdbx_strand_id
1 'polypeptide(L)'
;MNKLINYHTKYKSTLFKIGNHSVLAIIALICIGSATRVMEAGLACPDWPLCYGTFLPLNHMNLRVFLEWFHRLDAFLVGVLILSQFILSLIWRKFLPIWLPKLYSLLLFLVILQGTLGALTVINMLDSFTVMGHLLIAFCLLITAI
;
A
#
# COMPACT_ATOMS: atom_id res chain seq x y z
N MET A 1 19.68 -10.20 -31.96
CA MET A 1 19.82 -10.82 -30.63
C MET A 1 20.14 -9.81 -29.53
N ASN A 2 21.13 -8.93 -29.68
CA ASN A 2 21.54 -7.95 -28.66
C ASN A 2 20.45 -6.91 -28.26
N LYS A 3 19.60 -6.45 -29.17
CA LYS A 3 18.52 -5.51 -28.85
C LYS A 3 17.45 -6.11 -27.91
N LEU A 4 17.05 -7.37 -28.13
CA LEU A 4 16.06 -8.06 -27.29
C LEU A 4 16.58 -8.29 -25.86
N ILE A 5 17.84 -8.68 -25.73
CA ILE A 5 18.50 -8.85 -24.42
C ILE A 5 18.53 -7.52 -23.67
N ASN A 6 18.82 -6.42 -24.36
CA ASN A 6 18.87 -5.09 -23.76
C ASN A 6 17.47 -4.61 -23.29
N TYR A 7 16.39 -4.96 -24.00
CA TYR A 7 15.01 -4.67 -23.56
C TYR A 7 14.63 -5.48 -22.31
N HIS A 8 14.93 -6.78 -22.27
CA HIS A 8 14.67 -7.63 -21.11
C HIS A 8 15.33 -7.09 -19.84
N THR A 9 16.60 -6.74 -19.92
CA THR A 9 17.35 -6.18 -18.77
C THR A 9 16.81 -4.83 -18.36
N LYS A 10 16.49 -3.95 -19.29
CA LYS A 10 15.95 -2.61 -19.03
C LYS A 10 14.61 -2.67 -18.28
N TYR A 11 13.62 -3.38 -18.81
CA TYR A 11 12.27 -3.43 -18.22
C TYR A 11 12.28 -4.13 -16.86
N LYS A 12 13.02 -5.22 -16.73
CA LYS A 12 13.21 -5.91 -15.46
C LYS A 12 13.85 -4.98 -14.42
N SER A 13 14.93 -4.28 -14.78
CA SER A 13 15.61 -3.34 -13.89
C SER A 13 14.70 -2.19 -13.45
N THR A 14 13.87 -1.65 -14.35
CA THR A 14 12.92 -0.59 -14.01
C THR A 14 11.89 -1.07 -12.99
N LEU A 15 11.26 -2.23 -13.22
CA LEU A 15 10.30 -2.80 -12.27
C LEU A 15 10.95 -3.12 -10.92
N PHE A 16 12.18 -3.60 -10.92
CA PHE A 16 12.91 -3.88 -9.68
C PHE A 16 13.20 -2.61 -8.88
N LYS A 17 13.57 -1.52 -9.55
CA LYS A 17 13.75 -0.21 -8.89
C LYS A 17 12.44 0.30 -8.26
N ILE A 18 11.34 0.25 -9.00
CA ILE A 18 10.03 0.64 -8.47
C ILE A 18 9.64 -0.29 -7.30
N GLY A 19 9.90 -1.61 -7.42
CA GLY A 19 9.68 -2.59 -6.36
C GLY A 19 10.38 -2.24 -5.06
N ASN A 20 11.66 -1.90 -5.13
CA ASN A 20 12.43 -1.49 -3.95
C ASN A 20 11.82 -0.25 -3.27
N HIS A 21 11.36 0.74 -4.03
CA HIS A 21 10.66 1.91 -3.46
C HIS A 21 9.33 1.50 -2.82
N SER A 22 8.60 0.54 -3.42
CA SER A 22 7.36 0.03 -2.83
C SER A 22 7.61 -0.71 -1.52
N VAL A 23 8.67 -1.51 -1.41
CA VAL A 23 9.06 -2.18 -0.15
C VAL A 23 9.35 -1.14 0.94
N LEU A 24 10.14 -0.10 0.63
CA LEU A 24 10.43 0.98 1.58
C LEU A 24 9.15 1.73 2.00
N ALA A 25 8.25 2.02 1.06
CA ALA A 25 6.97 2.67 1.33
C ALA A 25 6.07 1.79 2.21
N ILE A 26 6.00 0.47 1.95
CA ILE A 26 5.23 -0.47 2.78
C ILE A 26 5.80 -0.52 4.22
N ILE A 27 7.12 -0.53 4.38
CA ILE A 27 7.75 -0.50 5.72
C ILE A 27 7.38 0.80 6.44
N ALA A 28 7.51 1.95 5.76
CA ALA A 28 7.12 3.25 6.31
C ALA A 28 5.65 3.26 6.72
N LEU A 29 4.75 2.73 5.85
CA LEU A 29 3.32 2.62 6.11
C LEU A 29 3.01 1.78 7.36
N ILE A 30 3.69 0.65 7.56
CA ILE A 30 3.56 -0.19 8.76
C ILE A 30 4.02 0.60 10.00
N CYS A 31 5.14 1.32 9.93
CA CYS A 31 5.63 2.15 11.03
C CYS A 31 4.64 3.27 11.40
N ILE A 32 4.10 3.98 10.39
CA ILE A 32 3.10 5.05 10.60
C ILE A 32 1.81 4.46 11.19
N GLY A 33 1.33 3.32 10.68
CA GLY A 33 0.17 2.62 11.22
C GLY A 33 0.36 2.19 12.67
N SER A 34 1.56 1.72 13.02
CA SER A 34 1.92 1.40 14.40
C SER A 34 1.93 2.64 15.30
N ALA A 35 2.47 3.77 14.82
CA ALA A 35 2.43 5.04 15.53
C ALA A 35 0.99 5.53 15.73
N THR A 36 0.14 5.43 14.70
CA THR A 36 -1.30 5.74 14.77
C THR A 36 -1.98 4.92 15.87
N ARG A 37 -1.63 3.64 16.00
CA ARG A 37 -2.19 2.77 17.04
C ARG A 37 -1.70 3.14 18.43
N VAL A 38 -0.41 3.33 18.63
CA VAL A 38 0.21 3.67 19.93
C VAL A 38 -0.28 5.03 20.45
N MET A 39 -0.51 6.00 19.53
CA MET A 39 -0.97 7.34 19.88
C MET A 39 -2.51 7.44 20.00
N GLU A 40 -3.22 6.30 19.96
CA GLU A 40 -4.69 6.24 20.01
C GLU A 40 -5.34 7.15 18.93
N ALA A 41 -4.72 7.21 17.75
CA ALA A 41 -5.13 8.09 16.67
C ALA A 41 -6.04 7.40 15.63
N GLY A 42 -6.30 6.10 15.75
CA GLY A 42 -6.97 5.31 14.71
C GLY A 42 -8.47 5.60 14.50
N LEU A 43 -9.06 6.49 15.29
CA LEU A 43 -10.42 7.02 15.14
C LEU A 43 -10.44 8.56 15.21
N ALA A 44 -9.31 9.21 14.95
CA ALA A 44 -9.24 10.68 14.95
C ALA A 44 -9.96 11.30 13.74
N CYS A 45 -10.09 10.55 12.64
CA CYS A 45 -10.93 10.86 11.49
C CYS A 45 -12.26 10.10 11.64
N PRO A 46 -13.41 10.79 11.79
CA PRO A 46 -14.70 10.13 12.08
C PRO A 46 -15.30 9.40 10.88
N ASP A 47 -14.84 9.67 9.68
CA ASP A 47 -15.35 9.17 8.41
C ASP A 47 -14.26 8.46 7.58
N TRP A 48 -14.68 7.69 6.60
CA TRP A 48 -13.82 7.03 5.64
C TRP A 48 -14.51 7.06 4.25
N PRO A 49 -13.79 7.30 3.15
CA PRO A 49 -12.33 7.45 2.99
C PRO A 49 -11.79 8.84 3.32
N LEU A 50 -12.65 9.81 3.53
CA LEU A 50 -12.31 11.19 3.88
C LEU A 50 -11.94 11.32 5.37
N CYS A 51 -11.63 12.54 5.78
CA CYS A 51 -11.43 12.92 7.18
C CYS A 51 -12.16 14.25 7.43
N TYR A 52 -13.19 14.25 8.28
CA TYR A 52 -14.12 15.38 8.46
C TYR A 52 -14.75 15.87 7.14
N GLY A 53 -15.14 14.93 6.28
CA GLY A 53 -15.75 15.20 4.97
C GLY A 53 -14.81 15.81 3.93
N THR A 54 -13.50 15.91 4.20
CA THR A 54 -12.51 16.55 3.33
C THR A 54 -11.30 15.67 3.07
N PHE A 55 -10.60 15.90 1.95
CA PHE A 55 -9.32 15.22 1.68
C PHE A 55 -8.20 15.73 2.60
N LEU A 56 -8.23 16.99 3.00
CA LEU A 56 -7.24 17.62 3.87
C LEU A 56 -7.94 18.38 4.99
N PRO A 57 -8.01 17.84 6.21
CA PRO A 57 -8.81 18.37 7.33
C PRO A 57 -8.07 19.49 8.07
N LEU A 58 -7.68 20.57 7.38
CA LEU A 58 -6.88 21.68 7.95
C LEU A 58 -7.48 22.27 9.22
N ASN A 59 -8.81 22.43 9.26
CA ASN A 59 -9.52 23.05 10.38
C ASN A 59 -9.57 22.17 11.66
N HIS A 60 -9.29 20.87 11.52
CA HIS A 60 -9.31 19.88 12.60
C HIS A 60 -7.92 19.31 12.88
N MET A 61 -6.87 19.86 12.23
CA MET A 61 -5.52 19.29 12.27
C MET A 61 -4.93 19.37 13.68
N ASN A 62 -4.63 18.21 14.22
CA ASN A 62 -3.82 17.98 15.41
C ASN A 62 -2.96 16.73 15.19
N LEU A 63 -2.10 16.36 16.12
CA LEU A 63 -1.18 15.23 15.94
C LEU A 63 -1.90 13.92 15.62
N ARG A 64 -3.01 13.61 16.30
CA ARG A 64 -3.77 12.37 16.08
C ARG A 64 -4.43 12.36 14.70
N VAL A 65 -5.10 13.45 14.33
CA VAL A 65 -5.71 13.61 12.99
C VAL A 65 -4.66 13.54 11.90
N PHE A 66 -3.50 14.19 12.11
CA PHE A 66 -2.38 14.14 11.17
C PHE A 66 -1.88 12.71 10.96
N LEU A 67 -1.66 11.94 12.04
CA LEU A 67 -1.15 10.57 11.94
C LEU A 67 -2.12 9.66 11.17
N GLU A 68 -3.41 9.72 11.47
CA GLU A 68 -4.41 8.91 10.77
C GLU A 68 -4.59 9.33 9.31
N TRP A 69 -4.70 10.63 9.06
CA TRP A 69 -4.81 11.17 7.71
C TRP A 69 -3.57 10.81 6.85
N PHE A 70 -2.37 10.98 7.42
CA PHE A 70 -1.12 10.69 6.73
C PHE A 70 -0.95 9.18 6.45
N HIS A 71 -1.36 8.33 7.40
CA HIS A 71 -1.41 6.88 7.19
C HIS A 71 -2.32 6.50 6.01
N ARG A 72 -3.50 7.10 5.91
CA ARG A 72 -4.42 6.87 4.78
C ARG A 72 -3.84 7.36 3.45
N LEU A 73 -3.21 8.54 3.44
CA LEU A 73 -2.56 9.09 2.26
C LEU A 73 -1.41 8.19 1.78
N ASP A 74 -0.55 7.75 2.68
CA ASP A 74 0.57 6.84 2.36
C ASP A 74 0.05 5.49 1.85
N ALA A 75 -1.00 4.94 2.45
CA ALA A 75 -1.68 3.73 1.97
C ALA A 75 -2.20 3.88 0.53
N PHE A 76 -2.79 5.03 0.19
CA PHE A 76 -3.23 5.35 -1.16
C PHE A 76 -2.04 5.39 -2.14
N LEU A 77 -0.93 6.04 -1.77
CA LEU A 77 0.27 6.11 -2.60
C LEU A 77 0.90 4.73 -2.83
N VAL A 78 0.98 3.89 -1.81
CA VAL A 78 1.41 2.47 -1.94
C VAL A 78 0.49 1.72 -2.91
N GLY A 79 -0.82 1.91 -2.81
CA GLY A 79 -1.79 1.33 -3.75
C GLY A 79 -1.54 1.75 -5.20
N VAL A 80 -1.28 3.03 -5.45
CA VAL A 80 -0.94 3.58 -6.79
C VAL A 80 0.37 2.99 -7.30
N LEU A 81 1.40 2.86 -6.45
CA LEU A 81 2.68 2.25 -6.82
C LEU A 81 2.50 0.78 -7.25
N ILE A 82 1.79 -0.02 -6.47
CA ILE A 82 1.54 -1.45 -6.77
C ILE A 82 0.68 -1.58 -8.04
N LEU A 83 -0.36 -0.77 -8.19
CA LEU A 83 -1.18 -0.76 -9.40
C LEU A 83 -0.34 -0.41 -10.65
N SER A 84 0.53 0.58 -10.56
CA SER A 84 1.42 0.95 -11.66
C SER A 84 2.37 -0.19 -12.05
N GLN A 85 2.95 -0.91 -11.08
CA GLN A 85 3.79 -2.09 -11.31
C GLN A 85 3.00 -3.21 -12.00
N PHE A 86 1.79 -3.47 -11.54
CA PHE A 86 0.92 -4.46 -12.18
C PHE A 86 0.65 -4.11 -13.64
N ILE A 87 0.21 -2.87 -13.94
CA ILE A 87 -0.05 -2.41 -15.31
C ILE A 87 1.21 -2.52 -16.18
N LEU A 88 2.35 -2.03 -15.69
CA LEU A 88 3.62 -2.11 -16.43
C LEU A 88 4.04 -3.57 -16.67
N SER A 89 3.82 -4.46 -15.70
CA SER A 89 4.12 -5.88 -15.87
C SER A 89 3.28 -6.54 -16.96
N LEU A 90 2.02 -6.13 -17.12
CA LEU A 90 1.15 -6.60 -18.20
C LEU A 90 1.56 -6.05 -19.57
N ILE A 91 1.92 -4.76 -19.65
CA ILE A 91 2.38 -4.12 -20.88
C ILE A 91 3.68 -4.77 -21.36
N TRP A 92 4.61 -5.03 -20.45
CA TRP A 92 5.93 -5.59 -20.77
C TRP A 92 6.00 -7.11 -20.65
N ARG A 93 4.88 -7.81 -20.53
CA ARG A 93 4.83 -9.29 -20.30
C ARG A 93 5.65 -10.11 -21.26
N LYS A 94 5.82 -9.66 -22.52
CA LYS A 94 6.64 -10.34 -23.53
C LYS A 94 8.15 -10.30 -23.25
N PHE A 95 8.57 -9.34 -22.40
CA PHE A 95 9.97 -9.12 -22.03
C PHE A 95 10.27 -9.50 -20.57
N LEU A 96 9.28 -10.03 -19.86
CA LEU A 96 9.39 -10.39 -18.44
C LEU A 96 9.24 -11.90 -18.24
N PRO A 97 9.85 -12.46 -17.18
CA PRO A 97 9.59 -13.85 -16.80
C PRO A 97 8.10 -14.02 -16.45
N ILE A 98 7.54 -15.18 -16.77
CA ILE A 98 6.10 -15.48 -16.66
C ILE A 98 5.56 -15.39 -15.23
N TRP A 99 6.42 -15.54 -14.23
CA TRP A 99 6.06 -15.44 -12.81
C TRP A 99 5.87 -14.01 -12.33
N LEU A 100 6.53 -13.03 -12.97
CA LEU A 100 6.55 -11.64 -12.51
C LEU A 100 5.17 -10.93 -12.61
N PRO A 101 4.43 -11.02 -13.72
CA PRO A 101 3.05 -10.52 -13.75
C PRO A 101 2.12 -11.18 -12.73
N LYS A 102 2.33 -12.48 -12.46
CA LYS A 102 1.55 -13.21 -11.43
C LYS A 102 1.85 -12.68 -10.03
N LEU A 103 3.11 -12.37 -9.74
CA LEU A 103 3.51 -11.76 -8.46
C LEU A 103 2.85 -10.39 -8.27
N TYR A 104 2.87 -9.53 -9.29
CA TYR A 104 2.22 -8.22 -9.20
C TYR A 104 0.69 -8.31 -9.13
N SER A 105 0.06 -9.35 -9.73
CA SER A 105 -1.36 -9.66 -9.51
C SER A 105 -1.65 -9.98 -8.04
N LEU A 106 -0.80 -10.80 -7.41
CA LEU A 106 -0.94 -11.14 -6.00
C LEU A 106 -0.75 -9.92 -5.10
N LEU A 107 0.27 -9.09 -5.38
CA LEU A 107 0.49 -7.84 -4.66
C LEU A 107 -0.70 -6.89 -4.77
N LEU A 108 -1.28 -6.75 -5.97
CA LEU A 108 -2.48 -5.93 -6.17
C LEU A 108 -3.68 -6.48 -5.40
N PHE A 109 -3.89 -7.78 -5.40
CA PHE A 109 -4.94 -8.42 -4.59
C PHE A 109 -4.75 -8.14 -3.10
N LEU A 110 -3.52 -8.32 -2.59
CA LEU A 110 -3.20 -8.10 -1.17
C LEU A 110 -3.38 -6.63 -0.78
N VAL A 111 -3.00 -5.67 -1.63
CA VAL A 111 -3.17 -4.24 -1.29
C VAL A 111 -4.64 -3.82 -1.31
N ILE A 112 -5.47 -4.39 -2.20
CA ILE A 112 -6.91 -4.15 -2.19
C ILE A 112 -7.54 -4.72 -0.91
N LEU A 113 -7.18 -5.96 -0.56
CA LEU A 113 -7.63 -6.59 0.68
C LEU A 113 -7.19 -5.77 1.91
N GLN A 114 -5.94 -5.29 1.91
CA GLN A 114 -5.40 -4.43 2.97
C GLN A 114 -6.16 -3.12 3.12
N GLY A 115 -6.48 -2.45 2.01
CA GLY A 115 -7.30 -1.23 2.02
C GLY A 115 -8.72 -1.48 2.55
N THR A 116 -9.33 -2.61 2.15
CA THR A 116 -10.66 -3.01 2.64
C THR A 116 -10.64 -3.28 4.15
N LEU A 117 -9.64 -4.02 4.64
CA LEU A 117 -9.49 -4.25 6.09
C LEU A 117 -9.21 -2.95 6.84
N GLY A 118 -8.40 -2.03 6.26
CA GLY A 118 -8.18 -0.71 6.82
C GLY A 118 -9.48 0.11 6.96
N ALA A 119 -10.36 0.07 5.97
CA ALA A 119 -11.70 0.68 6.07
C ALA A 119 -12.53 0.04 7.20
N LEU A 120 -12.53 -1.29 7.27
CA LEU A 120 -13.26 -2.04 8.30
C LEU A 120 -12.75 -1.75 9.71
N THR A 121 -11.46 -1.47 9.91
CA THR A 121 -10.95 -1.08 11.24
C THR A 121 -11.61 0.20 11.75
N VAL A 122 -11.87 1.16 10.87
CA VAL A 122 -12.55 2.42 11.24
C VAL A 122 -14.04 2.18 11.44
N ILE A 123 -14.70 1.50 10.49
CA ILE A 123 -16.15 1.23 10.54
C ILE A 123 -16.52 0.40 11.77
N ASN A 124 -15.70 -0.58 12.13
CA ASN A 124 -15.91 -1.47 13.29
C ASN A 124 -15.28 -0.92 14.59
N MET A 125 -15.00 0.37 14.66
CA MET A 125 -14.51 1.05 15.87
C MET A 125 -13.28 0.38 16.49
N LEU A 126 -12.31 -0.03 15.65
CA LEU A 126 -11.07 -0.71 16.01
C LEU A 126 -11.27 -2.09 16.68
N ASP A 127 -12.29 -2.83 16.26
CA ASP A 127 -12.47 -4.21 16.70
C ASP A 127 -11.18 -5.03 16.55
N SER A 128 -10.89 -5.84 17.57
CA SER A 128 -9.60 -6.56 17.66
C SER A 128 -9.37 -7.52 16.49
N PHE A 129 -10.42 -8.19 15.99
CA PHE A 129 -10.29 -9.12 14.86
C PHE A 129 -9.96 -8.39 13.56
N THR A 130 -10.60 -7.25 13.29
CA THR A 130 -10.32 -6.43 12.09
C THR A 130 -8.91 -5.86 12.13
N VAL A 131 -8.48 -5.36 13.30
CA VAL A 131 -7.11 -4.83 13.49
C VAL A 131 -6.06 -5.93 13.32
N MET A 132 -6.27 -7.12 13.92
CA MET A 132 -5.34 -8.25 13.76
C MET A 132 -5.27 -8.73 12.31
N GLY A 133 -6.42 -8.86 11.64
CA GLY A 133 -6.49 -9.23 10.23
C GLY A 133 -5.75 -8.22 9.33
N HIS A 134 -5.95 -6.92 9.57
CA HIS A 134 -5.27 -5.84 8.87
C HIS A 134 -3.74 -5.94 9.05
N LEU A 135 -3.26 -6.14 10.27
CA LEU A 135 -1.83 -6.30 10.56
C LEU A 135 -1.23 -7.55 9.88
N LEU A 136 -1.96 -8.69 9.94
CA LEU A 136 -1.51 -9.94 9.31
C LEU A 136 -1.33 -9.77 7.80
N ILE A 137 -2.31 -9.19 7.12
CA ILE A 137 -2.23 -8.96 5.66
C ILE A 137 -1.15 -7.92 5.32
N ALA A 138 -0.88 -6.93 6.19
CA ALA A 138 0.23 -5.99 5.99
C ALA A 138 1.59 -6.71 5.95
N PHE A 139 1.82 -7.68 6.85
CA PHE A 139 3.03 -8.50 6.81
C PHE A 139 3.07 -9.43 5.60
N CYS A 140 1.94 -10.03 5.21
CA CYS A 140 1.88 -10.83 3.99
C CYS A 140 2.22 -10.00 2.75
N LEU A 141 1.70 -8.77 2.67
CA LEU A 141 2.01 -7.82 1.59
C LEU A 141 3.52 -7.49 1.56
N LEU A 142 4.11 -7.18 2.72
CA LEU A 142 5.53 -6.89 2.83
C LEU A 142 6.40 -8.08 2.39
N ILE A 143 6.13 -9.28 2.91
CA ILE A 143 6.88 -10.50 2.56
C ILE A 143 6.77 -10.82 1.06
N THR A 144 5.59 -10.58 0.47
CA THR A 144 5.39 -10.82 -0.96
C THR A 144 6.11 -9.78 -1.83
N ALA A 145 6.32 -8.57 -1.31
CA ALA A 145 6.97 -7.46 -2.03
C ALA A 145 8.51 -7.56 -2.03
N ILE A 146 9.11 -8.28 -1.06
CA ILE A 146 10.56 -8.53 -0.96
C ILE A 146 10.99 -9.62 -1.93
#